data_aca138225d1c3aea9b5ffe7877997fea
#
_entry.id   aca138225d1c3aea9b5ffe7877997fea
#
_cell.length_a   1.000
_cell.length_b   1.000
_cell.length_c   1.000
_cell.angle_alpha   90.00
_cell.angle_beta   90.00
_cell.angle_gamma   90.00
#
_symmetry.space_group_name_H-M   'P 1'
#
loop_
_entity.id
_entity.type
_entity.pdbx_description
1 polymer ?
#
loop_
_entity_poly.entity_id
_entity_poly.type
_entity_poly.pdbx_seq_one_letter_code
_entity_poly.pdbx_strand_id
1 'polypeptide(L)'
;MALLTRKRVILIEAESSYGTDPTPTATDVVLVTDLTITPQSSDVVNRDVVRPYLGSSEQLLANTRVECTFSVELAGSGTAGTAPRYGSALKATGLSETVSSGTSVTYAPVSSSFSSVTIHYNVDGVRHKVTGCRGSFTISAEVGSIPTIDFTFTGIYNAPTDTALPTVTYGNQATPLIFKNGNTSGFQLLSYAGALQSLTMDLGVSTVYRELVGGTKEVIITDRASNGSVTIEAPTIAQKDYFTAALTDSTLGNLAFLHGTTAGNKVQLTSSKVDIGDVNYGEMDGVAMLEIPYTLVPSSANNEFSLIYT
;
A
#
# COMPACT_ATOMS: atom_id res chain seq x y z
N MET A 1 26.79 0.74 -23.23
CA MET A 1 25.50 1.05 -23.89
C MET A 1 24.70 1.89 -22.88
N ALA A 2 23.97 2.91 -23.32
CA ALA A 2 23.16 3.70 -22.40
C ALA A 2 21.94 2.89 -21.95
N LEU A 3 21.60 2.94 -20.66
CA LEU A 3 20.41 2.30 -20.11
C LEU A 3 19.16 3.16 -20.37
N LEU A 4 18.10 2.54 -20.86
CA LEU A 4 16.85 3.23 -21.17
C LEU A 4 15.90 3.20 -19.96
N THR A 5 15.59 4.34 -19.39
CA THR A 5 14.75 4.48 -18.17
C THR A 5 13.31 3.98 -18.34
N ARG A 6 12.78 3.90 -19.57
CA ARG A 6 11.42 3.36 -19.82
C ARG A 6 11.37 1.83 -19.89
N LYS A 7 12.52 1.16 -20.02
CA LYS A 7 12.62 -0.30 -20.01
C LYS A 7 12.80 -0.79 -18.58
N ARG A 8 11.73 -0.87 -17.83
CA ARG A 8 11.72 -1.27 -16.42
C ARG A 8 10.71 -2.38 -16.19
N VAL A 9 11.06 -3.30 -15.32
CA VAL A 9 10.19 -4.39 -14.87
C VAL A 9 10.41 -4.61 -13.37
N ILE A 10 9.32 -4.80 -12.64
CA ILE A 10 9.35 -5.19 -11.24
C ILE A 10 8.76 -6.59 -11.07
N LEU A 11 9.49 -7.45 -10.38
CA LEU A 11 9.03 -8.78 -9.98
C LEU A 11 8.94 -8.80 -8.47
N ILE A 12 7.85 -9.32 -7.91
CA ILE A 12 7.59 -9.34 -6.47
C ILE A 12 7.15 -10.74 -6.06
N GLU A 13 7.90 -11.38 -5.15
CA GLU A 13 7.59 -12.70 -4.64
C GLU A 13 7.73 -12.75 -3.12
N ALA A 14 6.83 -13.50 -2.46
CA ALA A 14 6.86 -13.69 -1.02
C ALA A 14 8.04 -14.56 -0.60
N GLU A 15 8.74 -14.16 0.45
CA GLU A 15 9.84 -14.93 1.02
C GLU A 15 9.30 -16.06 1.93
N SER A 16 9.87 -17.24 1.79
CA SER A 16 9.62 -18.36 2.71
C SER A 16 10.41 -18.25 4.02
N SER A 17 11.56 -17.57 3.95
CA SER A 17 12.41 -17.22 5.08
C SER A 17 12.86 -15.78 4.90
N TYR A 18 12.75 -14.99 5.96
CA TYR A 18 13.05 -13.56 5.93
C TYR A 18 14.44 -13.27 5.31
N GLY A 19 14.44 -12.34 4.35
CA GLY A 19 15.67 -11.89 3.69
C GLY A 19 16.30 -12.88 2.70
N THR A 20 15.67 -14.04 2.47
CA THR A 20 16.13 -15.04 1.51
C THR A 20 15.39 -14.87 0.18
N ASP A 21 16.16 -14.58 -0.89
CA ASP A 21 15.63 -14.39 -2.23
C ASP A 21 14.95 -15.67 -2.77
N PRO A 22 13.63 -15.68 -2.99
CA PRO A 22 12.90 -16.81 -3.58
C PRO A 22 13.18 -16.96 -5.08
N THR A 23 13.90 -16.01 -5.68
CA THR A 23 14.21 -15.96 -7.11
C THR A 23 12.97 -15.74 -7.97
N PRO A 24 12.32 -14.55 -7.88
CA PRO A 24 11.14 -14.21 -8.66
C PRO A 24 11.29 -14.52 -10.15
N THR A 25 10.26 -15.11 -10.71
CA THR A 25 10.22 -15.57 -12.11
C THR A 25 9.44 -14.60 -13.02
N ALA A 26 9.39 -14.91 -14.30
CA ALA A 26 8.63 -14.11 -15.28
C ALA A 26 7.14 -13.97 -14.96
N THR A 27 6.58 -14.89 -14.18
CA THR A 27 5.18 -14.87 -13.74
C THR A 27 4.94 -14.01 -12.50
N ASP A 28 5.98 -13.55 -11.80
CA ASP A 28 5.88 -12.74 -10.59
C ASP A 28 5.96 -11.23 -10.89
N VAL A 29 5.82 -10.89 -12.18
CA VAL A 29 5.74 -9.51 -12.64
C VAL A 29 4.47 -8.83 -12.15
N VAL A 30 4.60 -7.59 -11.69
CA VAL A 30 3.48 -6.71 -11.33
C VAL A 30 3.42 -5.55 -12.30
N LEU A 31 2.22 -5.25 -12.82
CA LEU A 31 2.00 -4.02 -13.59
C LEU A 31 1.90 -2.86 -12.62
N VAL A 32 2.80 -1.90 -12.77
CA VAL A 32 2.92 -0.76 -11.85
C VAL A 32 3.03 0.55 -12.62
N THR A 33 2.61 1.61 -11.98
CA THR A 33 2.87 3.00 -12.37
C THR A 33 3.76 3.67 -11.32
N ASP A 34 4.32 4.84 -11.63
CA ASP A 34 5.09 5.68 -10.70
C ASP A 34 6.23 4.96 -9.94
N LEU A 35 6.81 3.97 -10.64
CA LEU A 35 7.87 3.13 -10.10
C LEU A 35 9.15 3.92 -9.85
N THR A 36 9.54 4.06 -8.58
CA THR A 36 10.74 4.75 -8.14
C THR A 36 11.52 3.87 -7.17
N ILE A 37 12.84 3.90 -7.29
CA ILE A 37 13.75 3.23 -6.37
C ILE A 37 14.83 4.21 -5.91
N THR A 38 15.11 4.21 -4.60
CA THR A 38 16.33 4.75 -4.03
C THR A 38 17.25 3.56 -3.75
N PRO A 39 18.16 3.24 -4.70
CA PRO A 39 18.88 1.96 -4.68
C PRO A 39 19.90 1.86 -3.54
N GLN A 40 20.23 2.99 -2.93
CA GLN A 40 21.11 3.06 -1.78
C GLN A 40 20.74 4.28 -0.94
N SER A 41 20.09 4.04 0.20
CA SER A 41 19.84 5.00 1.26
C SER A 41 20.67 4.59 2.47
N SER A 42 21.57 5.47 2.91
CA SER A 42 22.54 5.16 4.00
C SER A 42 22.62 6.31 4.98
N ASP A 43 22.86 5.99 6.23
CA ASP A 43 23.18 6.98 7.24
C ASP A 43 24.65 7.39 7.07
N VAL A 44 24.92 8.69 7.05
CA VAL A 44 26.27 9.23 6.83
C VAL A 44 26.91 9.57 8.17
N VAL A 45 28.04 8.93 8.46
CA VAL A 45 28.87 9.23 9.61
C VAL A 45 30.07 10.08 9.14
N ASN A 46 30.11 11.34 9.55
CA ASN A 46 31.20 12.23 9.24
C ASN A 46 32.37 12.01 10.23
N ARG A 47 33.59 11.98 9.71
CA ARG A 47 34.80 12.00 10.54
C ARG A 47 35.22 13.45 10.75
N ASP A 48 34.94 14.00 11.93
CA ASP A 48 35.39 15.34 12.29
C ASP A 48 36.76 15.25 12.99
N VAL A 49 37.81 15.31 12.19
CA VAL A 49 39.19 15.22 12.65
C VAL A 49 39.88 16.58 12.56
N VAL A 50 40.61 16.96 13.63
CA VAL A 50 41.39 18.19 13.66
C VAL A 50 42.59 18.05 12.72
N ARG A 51 42.74 19.01 11.80
CA ARG A 51 43.84 19.07 10.81
C ARG A 51 44.41 20.47 10.74
N PRO A 52 45.70 20.66 10.44
CA PRO A 52 46.33 21.97 10.30
C PRO A 52 46.04 22.67 8.95
N TYR A 53 45.12 22.09 8.14
CA TYR A 53 44.73 22.59 6.82
C TYR A 53 43.22 22.48 6.62
N LEU A 54 42.66 23.29 5.72
CA LEU A 54 41.25 23.26 5.38
C LEU A 54 40.93 22.10 4.40
N GLY A 55 39.78 21.55 4.49
CA GLY A 55 39.29 20.50 3.58
C GLY A 55 38.24 19.61 4.25
N SER A 56 37.42 18.93 3.43
CA SER A 56 36.42 17.98 3.91
C SER A 56 37.05 16.69 4.41
N SER A 57 36.43 16.05 5.38
CA SER A 57 36.77 14.71 5.84
C SER A 57 35.98 13.65 5.05
N GLU A 58 36.48 12.41 5.08
CA GLU A 58 35.81 11.24 4.51
C GLU A 58 34.45 11.00 5.19
N GLN A 59 33.49 10.52 4.42
CA GLN A 59 32.19 10.06 4.90
C GLN A 59 32.21 8.53 4.98
N LEU A 60 31.67 7.99 6.07
CA LEU A 60 31.45 6.57 6.24
C LEU A 60 29.94 6.29 6.16
N LEU A 61 29.57 5.29 5.38
CA LEU A 61 28.17 4.92 5.20
C LEU A 61 27.80 3.77 6.15
N ALA A 62 26.69 3.90 6.85
CA ALA A 62 26.13 2.91 7.75
C ALA A 62 24.65 2.65 7.43
N ASN A 63 24.09 1.55 7.94
CA ASN A 63 22.66 1.22 7.84
C ASN A 63 22.10 1.30 6.40
N THR A 64 22.85 0.80 5.43
CA THR A 64 22.48 0.87 4.01
C THR A 64 21.25 0.02 3.72
N ARG A 65 20.22 0.67 3.23
CA ARG A 65 18.91 0.10 2.86
C ARG A 65 18.49 0.55 1.48
N VAL A 66 17.45 -0.07 0.95
CA VAL A 66 16.81 0.33 -0.32
C VAL A 66 15.38 0.74 -0.03
N GLU A 67 14.94 1.82 -0.66
CA GLU A 67 13.56 2.27 -0.63
C GLU A 67 12.96 2.14 -2.04
N CYS A 68 11.75 1.57 -2.13
CA CYS A 68 11.06 1.35 -3.39
C CYS A 68 9.60 1.77 -3.25
N THR A 69 9.14 2.62 -4.16
CA THR A 69 7.74 3.06 -4.22
C THR A 69 7.17 2.74 -5.59
N PHE A 70 5.93 2.33 -5.62
CA PHE A 70 5.19 2.09 -6.85
C PHE A 70 3.69 2.09 -6.59
N SER A 71 2.92 2.42 -7.62
CA SER A 71 1.47 2.37 -7.59
C SER A 71 0.96 1.20 -8.42
N VAL A 72 -0.10 0.55 -7.95
CA VAL A 72 -0.85 -0.46 -8.71
C VAL A 72 -2.30 -0.02 -8.86
N GLU A 73 -2.90 -0.37 -9.99
CA GLU A 73 -4.33 -0.14 -10.21
C GLU A 73 -5.16 -1.07 -9.30
N LEU A 74 -6.17 -0.53 -8.63
CA LEU A 74 -7.06 -1.29 -7.76
C LEU A 74 -7.98 -2.17 -8.60
N ALA A 75 -7.54 -3.38 -8.89
CA ALA A 75 -8.25 -4.37 -9.69
C ALA A 75 -8.03 -5.77 -9.13
N GLY A 76 -8.98 -6.67 -9.38
CA GLY A 76 -8.85 -8.07 -9.01
C GLY A 76 -7.95 -8.86 -9.95
N SER A 77 -7.89 -10.17 -9.74
CA SER A 77 -7.10 -11.08 -10.58
C SER A 77 -7.75 -11.39 -11.95
N GLY A 78 -9.04 -11.07 -12.12
CA GLY A 78 -9.88 -11.53 -13.24
C GLY A 78 -10.58 -12.87 -12.95
N THR A 79 -10.29 -13.52 -11.84
CA THR A 79 -10.90 -14.80 -11.44
C THR A 79 -11.23 -14.78 -9.96
N ALA A 80 -12.48 -15.00 -9.60
CA ALA A 80 -12.93 -15.04 -8.20
C ALA A 80 -12.16 -16.09 -7.39
N GLY A 81 -11.77 -15.77 -6.15
CA GLY A 81 -11.01 -16.67 -5.29
C GLY A 81 -9.55 -16.87 -5.72
N THR A 82 -9.04 -16.06 -6.63
CA THR A 82 -7.62 -16.00 -7.02
C THR A 82 -7.03 -14.67 -6.55
N ALA A 83 -5.87 -14.69 -5.90
CA ALA A 83 -5.20 -13.50 -5.42
C ALA A 83 -4.79 -12.56 -6.58
N PRO A 84 -4.92 -11.25 -6.43
CA PRO A 84 -4.38 -10.30 -7.39
C PRO A 84 -2.85 -10.43 -7.44
N ARG A 85 -2.24 -10.05 -8.56
CA ARG A 85 -0.78 -10.20 -8.78
C ARG A 85 0.05 -9.52 -7.68
N TYR A 86 -0.40 -8.42 -7.15
CA TYR A 86 0.23 -7.69 -6.04
C TYR A 86 -0.13 -8.22 -4.64
N GLY A 87 -0.79 -9.38 -4.53
CA GLY A 87 -1.16 -9.99 -3.25
C GLY A 87 0.03 -10.23 -2.31
N SER A 88 1.19 -10.63 -2.86
CA SER A 88 2.42 -10.76 -2.07
C SER A 88 2.85 -9.42 -1.46
N ALA A 89 2.71 -8.31 -2.21
CA ALA A 89 3.00 -6.97 -1.70
C ALA A 89 2.05 -6.60 -0.55
N LEU A 90 0.75 -6.89 -0.66
CA LEU A 90 -0.22 -6.67 0.43
C LEU A 90 0.17 -7.45 1.70
N LYS A 91 0.62 -8.70 1.58
CA LYS A 91 1.08 -9.48 2.75
C LYS A 91 2.29 -8.86 3.44
N ALA A 92 3.22 -8.29 2.67
CA ALA A 92 4.43 -7.67 3.21
C ALA A 92 4.17 -6.34 3.93
N THR A 93 2.96 -5.80 3.86
CA THR A 93 2.52 -4.63 4.65
C THR A 93 1.85 -5.02 5.97
N GLY A 94 1.97 -6.26 6.42
CA GLY A 94 1.39 -6.73 7.69
C GLY A 94 -0.06 -7.18 7.57
N LEU A 95 -0.44 -7.73 6.42
CA LEU A 95 -1.75 -8.37 6.21
C LEU A 95 -1.61 -9.88 6.08
N SER A 96 -2.62 -10.61 6.56
CA SER A 96 -2.85 -12.02 6.21
C SER A 96 -3.59 -12.12 4.87
N GLU A 97 -3.49 -13.26 4.23
CA GLU A 97 -4.26 -13.62 3.04
C GLU A 97 -5.09 -14.88 3.33
N THR A 98 -6.39 -14.79 3.16
CA THR A 98 -7.29 -15.94 3.27
C THR A 98 -7.98 -16.15 1.92
N VAL A 99 -7.70 -17.29 1.29
CA VAL A 99 -8.26 -17.67 -0.01
C VAL A 99 -9.44 -18.59 0.18
N SER A 100 -10.62 -18.18 -0.31
CA SER A 100 -11.80 -19.01 -0.50
C SER A 100 -11.93 -19.32 -1.98
N SER A 101 -11.42 -20.48 -2.39
CA SER A 101 -11.32 -20.89 -3.81
C SER A 101 -12.63 -20.69 -4.57
N GLY A 102 -12.54 -20.05 -5.73
CA GLY A 102 -13.70 -19.76 -6.59
C GLY A 102 -14.65 -18.69 -6.05
N THR A 103 -14.36 -18.07 -4.91
CA THR A 103 -15.27 -17.13 -4.24
C THR A 103 -14.58 -15.79 -3.93
N SER A 104 -13.55 -15.78 -3.08
CA SER A 104 -12.93 -14.54 -2.61
C SER A 104 -11.50 -14.73 -2.12
N VAL A 105 -10.75 -13.62 -2.08
CA VAL A 105 -9.51 -13.51 -1.35
C VAL A 105 -9.63 -12.33 -0.39
N THR A 106 -9.40 -12.58 0.89
CA THR A 106 -9.51 -11.57 1.94
C THR A 106 -8.16 -11.26 2.54
N TYR A 107 -7.83 -9.97 2.58
CA TYR A 107 -6.67 -9.45 3.30
C TYR A 107 -7.15 -8.75 4.57
N ALA A 108 -6.58 -9.14 5.70
CA ALA A 108 -6.90 -8.56 7.01
C ALA A 108 -5.61 -8.32 7.80
N PRO A 109 -5.56 -7.30 8.67
CA PRO A 109 -4.41 -7.00 9.49
C PRO A 109 -3.92 -8.17 10.34
N VAL A 110 -2.60 -8.21 10.62
CA VAL A 110 -2.01 -9.13 11.61
C VAL A 110 -1.09 -8.36 12.55
N SER A 111 -0.84 -8.89 13.76
CA SER A 111 0.06 -8.30 14.74
C SER A 111 1.30 -9.16 15.02
N SER A 112 1.47 -10.26 14.30
CA SER A 112 2.63 -11.16 14.42
C SER A 112 2.81 -11.95 13.13
N SER A 113 3.94 -12.65 13.00
CA SER A 113 4.27 -13.49 11.84
C SER A 113 4.19 -12.71 10.52
N PHE A 114 4.73 -11.49 10.52
CA PHE A 114 4.72 -10.63 9.35
C PHE A 114 5.47 -11.25 8.18
N SER A 115 4.83 -11.32 7.04
CA SER A 115 5.44 -11.71 5.78
C SER A 115 6.45 -10.66 5.30
N SER A 116 7.34 -11.07 4.42
CA SER A 116 8.24 -10.20 3.66
C SER A 116 8.26 -10.62 2.20
N VAL A 117 8.72 -9.73 1.35
CA VAL A 117 8.88 -9.98 -0.08
C VAL A 117 10.29 -9.65 -0.55
N THR A 118 10.72 -10.34 -1.59
CA THR A 118 11.85 -9.92 -2.41
C THR A 118 11.31 -9.16 -3.62
N ILE A 119 11.92 -8.02 -3.90
CA ILE A 119 11.64 -7.19 -5.06
C ILE A 119 12.86 -7.20 -5.98
N HIS A 120 12.68 -7.69 -7.22
CA HIS A 120 13.63 -7.51 -8.29
C HIS A 120 13.21 -6.32 -9.16
N TYR A 121 13.91 -5.22 -9.01
CA TYR A 121 13.76 -4.03 -9.85
C TYR A 121 14.77 -4.09 -11.00
N ASN A 122 14.29 -4.24 -12.21
CA ASN A 122 15.11 -4.37 -13.41
C ASN A 122 15.03 -3.11 -14.28
N VAL A 123 16.18 -2.56 -14.65
CA VAL A 123 16.33 -1.40 -15.55
C VAL A 123 17.30 -1.77 -16.66
N ASP A 124 16.80 -2.02 -17.87
CA ASP A 124 17.54 -2.18 -19.14
C ASP A 124 18.94 -2.82 -19.01
N GLY A 125 19.03 -3.97 -18.35
CA GLY A 125 20.28 -4.72 -18.19
C GLY A 125 20.92 -4.67 -16.80
N VAL A 126 20.33 -3.92 -15.86
CA VAL A 126 20.74 -3.91 -14.44
C VAL A 126 19.60 -4.35 -13.56
N ARG A 127 19.88 -5.26 -12.64
CA ARG A 127 18.92 -5.71 -11.62
C ARG A 127 19.35 -5.26 -10.24
N HIS A 128 18.46 -4.54 -9.57
CA HIS A 128 18.53 -4.29 -8.14
C HIS A 128 17.66 -5.33 -7.41
N LYS A 129 18.29 -6.15 -6.61
CA LYS A 129 17.62 -7.12 -5.76
C LYS A 129 17.44 -6.52 -4.37
N VAL A 130 16.21 -6.49 -3.87
CA VAL A 130 15.87 -5.97 -2.55
C VAL A 130 15.17 -7.09 -1.78
N THR A 131 15.80 -7.59 -0.72
CA THR A 131 15.29 -8.69 0.09
C THR A 131 14.72 -8.18 1.42
N GLY A 132 13.90 -8.99 2.07
CA GLY A 132 13.33 -8.66 3.38
C GLY A 132 12.43 -7.40 3.35
N CYS A 133 11.82 -7.10 2.20
CA CYS A 133 11.00 -5.90 2.05
C CYS A 133 9.74 -5.99 2.92
N ARG A 134 9.50 -4.92 3.67
CA ARG A 134 8.25 -4.62 4.38
C ARG A 134 7.92 -3.15 4.20
N GLY A 135 6.64 -2.79 4.31
CA GLY A 135 6.22 -1.43 4.03
C GLY A 135 4.80 -1.12 4.44
N SER A 136 4.26 -0.07 3.84
CA SER A 136 2.88 0.37 3.98
C SER A 136 2.25 0.59 2.60
N PHE A 137 0.96 0.87 2.57
CA PHE A 137 0.27 1.32 1.36
C PHE A 137 -0.81 2.35 1.69
N THR A 138 -1.17 3.12 0.66
CA THR A 138 -2.31 4.01 0.67
C THR A 138 -3.23 3.66 -0.50
N ILE A 139 -4.53 3.51 -0.25
CA ILE A 139 -5.56 3.40 -1.29
C ILE A 139 -6.06 4.80 -1.60
N SER A 140 -6.14 5.13 -2.89
CA SER A 140 -6.69 6.38 -3.38
C SER A 140 -7.76 6.11 -4.44
N ALA A 141 -8.96 6.63 -4.21
CA ALA A 141 -10.09 6.48 -5.11
C ALA A 141 -10.83 7.82 -5.26
N GLU A 142 -10.92 8.34 -6.49
CA GLU A 142 -11.57 9.61 -6.81
C GLU A 142 -12.41 9.45 -8.07
N VAL A 143 -13.59 10.09 -8.07
CA VAL A 143 -14.51 10.04 -9.20
C VAL A 143 -13.84 10.59 -10.48
N GLY A 144 -13.93 9.81 -11.56
CA GLY A 144 -13.31 10.13 -12.85
C GLY A 144 -11.90 9.57 -13.05
N SER A 145 -11.28 9.02 -11.99
CA SER A 145 -9.93 8.45 -12.02
C SER A 145 -9.94 6.92 -11.90
N ILE A 146 -8.83 6.28 -12.22
CA ILE A 146 -8.59 4.86 -11.88
C ILE A 146 -8.12 4.82 -10.43
N PRO A 147 -8.79 4.07 -9.53
CA PRO A 147 -8.33 3.95 -8.15
C PRO A 147 -7.01 3.17 -8.08
N THR A 148 -6.13 3.58 -7.19
CA THR A 148 -4.78 3.02 -7.01
C THR A 148 -4.53 2.55 -5.59
N ILE A 149 -3.53 1.69 -5.47
CA ILE A 149 -2.84 1.37 -4.22
C ILE A 149 -1.39 1.79 -4.39
N ASP A 150 -0.94 2.72 -3.57
CA ASP A 150 0.41 3.27 -3.59
C ASP A 150 1.23 2.60 -2.49
N PHE A 151 2.21 1.79 -2.89
CA PHE A 151 3.07 1.05 -1.98
C PHE A 151 4.37 1.78 -1.70
N THR A 152 4.81 1.72 -0.44
CA THR A 152 6.14 2.17 -0.01
C THR A 152 6.82 1.04 0.74
N PHE A 153 7.95 0.57 0.23
CA PHE A 153 8.73 -0.52 0.81
C PHE A 153 10.13 -0.07 1.19
N THR A 154 10.60 -0.59 2.32
CA THR A 154 12.01 -0.57 2.72
C THR A 154 12.51 -2.01 2.72
N GLY A 155 13.74 -2.23 2.24
CA GLY A 155 14.32 -3.56 2.20
C GLY A 155 15.85 -3.56 2.35
N ILE A 156 16.42 -4.74 2.44
CA ILE A 156 17.85 -4.97 2.63
C ILE A 156 18.56 -4.75 1.29
N TYR A 157 19.62 -3.94 1.33
CA TYR A 157 20.49 -3.70 0.19
C TYR A 157 21.24 -4.97 -0.22
N ASN A 158 21.20 -5.28 -1.51
CA ASN A 158 22.06 -6.24 -2.16
C ASN A 158 22.80 -5.56 -3.34
N ALA A 159 24.02 -5.94 -3.59
CA ALA A 159 24.78 -5.37 -4.70
C ALA A 159 24.04 -5.57 -6.04
N PRO A 160 23.90 -4.54 -6.88
CA PRO A 160 23.30 -4.67 -8.21
C PRO A 160 24.07 -5.65 -9.07
N THR A 161 23.37 -6.27 -10.01
CA THR A 161 23.98 -7.22 -10.96
C THR A 161 23.59 -6.90 -12.39
N ASP A 162 24.51 -7.10 -13.32
CA ASP A 162 24.20 -7.07 -14.74
C ASP A 162 23.33 -8.29 -15.08
N THR A 163 22.12 -8.06 -15.49
CA THR A 163 21.14 -9.11 -15.80
C THR A 163 20.24 -8.63 -16.92
N ALA A 164 20.09 -9.44 -17.96
CA ALA A 164 19.17 -9.12 -19.06
C ALA A 164 17.76 -8.88 -18.53
N LEU A 165 17.04 -7.94 -19.15
CA LEU A 165 15.66 -7.66 -18.82
C LEU A 165 14.83 -8.94 -19.01
N PRO A 166 14.10 -9.43 -18.00
CA PRO A 166 13.33 -10.67 -18.12
C PRO A 166 12.19 -10.51 -19.14
N THR A 167 11.94 -11.57 -19.90
CA THR A 167 10.70 -11.68 -20.66
C THR A 167 9.59 -12.08 -19.71
N VAL A 168 8.59 -11.22 -19.55
CA VAL A 168 7.56 -11.36 -18.53
C VAL A 168 6.22 -11.81 -19.12
N THR A 169 5.40 -12.45 -18.27
CA THR A 169 4.04 -12.86 -18.60
C THR A 169 3.08 -12.24 -17.60
N TYR A 170 2.34 -11.23 -18.06
CA TYR A 170 1.33 -10.59 -17.23
C TYR A 170 0.11 -11.49 -17.06
N GLY A 171 -0.39 -11.57 -15.83
CA GLY A 171 -1.58 -12.34 -15.49
C GLY A 171 -2.08 -11.98 -14.09
N ASN A 172 -3.26 -12.46 -13.72
CA ASN A 172 -3.89 -12.21 -12.42
C ASN A 172 -3.98 -10.72 -12.05
N GLN A 173 -4.14 -9.87 -13.07
CA GLN A 173 -4.39 -8.43 -12.91
C GLN A 173 -5.39 -8.04 -13.99
N ALA A 174 -6.66 -7.88 -13.58
CA ALA A 174 -7.73 -7.51 -14.50
C ALA A 174 -7.57 -6.05 -14.94
N THR A 175 -8.19 -5.70 -16.05
CA THR A 175 -8.27 -4.29 -16.47
C THR A 175 -9.04 -3.49 -15.43
N PRO A 176 -8.48 -2.38 -14.92
CA PRO A 176 -9.12 -1.55 -13.91
C PRO A 176 -10.39 -0.89 -14.47
N LEU A 177 -11.27 -0.52 -13.56
CA LEU A 177 -12.44 0.28 -13.86
C LEU A 177 -12.26 1.70 -13.32
N ILE A 178 -12.81 2.67 -14.04
CA ILE A 178 -12.85 4.06 -13.56
C ILE A 178 -13.78 4.13 -12.33
N PHE A 179 -13.36 4.83 -11.30
CA PHE A 179 -14.17 5.11 -10.12
C PHE A 179 -15.30 6.07 -10.47
N LYS A 180 -16.51 5.55 -10.62
CA LYS A 180 -17.70 6.29 -11.02
C LYS A 180 -18.97 5.54 -10.62
N ASN A 181 -20.10 6.25 -10.68
CA ASN A 181 -21.40 5.61 -10.54
C ASN A 181 -21.57 4.45 -11.56
N GLY A 182 -22.12 3.34 -11.12
CA GLY A 182 -22.25 2.09 -11.88
C GLY A 182 -21.04 1.15 -11.78
N ASN A 183 -19.83 1.66 -11.54
CA ASN A 183 -18.65 0.84 -11.28
C ASN A 183 -18.36 0.71 -9.76
N THR A 184 -18.84 1.68 -8.98
CA THR A 184 -18.69 1.72 -7.52
C THR A 184 -20.05 1.77 -6.87
N SER A 185 -20.23 1.02 -5.79
CA SER A 185 -21.50 0.89 -5.08
C SER A 185 -21.27 0.58 -3.59
N GLY A 186 -22.34 0.53 -2.83
CA GLY A 186 -22.28 0.08 -1.43
C GLY A 186 -21.47 0.98 -0.50
N PHE A 187 -21.21 2.24 -0.88
CA PHE A 187 -20.57 3.19 0.02
C PHE A 187 -21.48 3.46 1.23
N GLN A 188 -20.87 3.36 2.40
CA GLN A 188 -21.46 3.72 3.68
C GLN A 188 -20.40 4.30 4.61
N LEU A 189 -20.76 5.36 5.31
CA LEU A 189 -19.99 5.89 6.44
C LEU A 189 -20.95 6.14 7.60
N LEU A 190 -20.69 5.52 8.75
CA LEU A 190 -21.60 5.57 9.93
C LEU A 190 -23.06 5.26 9.55
N SER A 191 -23.25 4.19 8.76
CA SER A 191 -24.54 3.70 8.23
C SER A 191 -25.28 4.68 7.29
N TYR A 192 -24.65 5.74 6.83
CA TYR A 192 -25.20 6.64 5.84
C TYR A 192 -24.59 6.36 4.45
N ALA A 193 -25.46 6.17 3.46
CA ALA A 193 -25.10 5.98 2.06
C ALA A 193 -25.12 7.32 1.33
N GLY A 194 -24.04 8.09 1.45
CA GLY A 194 -23.88 9.38 0.78
C GLY A 194 -23.36 9.26 -0.66
N ALA A 195 -23.45 10.37 -1.41
CA ALA A 195 -22.79 10.48 -2.70
C ALA A 195 -21.28 10.71 -2.47
N LEU A 196 -20.49 9.70 -2.81
CA LEU A 196 -19.04 9.69 -2.59
C LEU A 196 -18.30 10.33 -3.77
N GLN A 197 -17.45 11.31 -3.49
CA GLN A 197 -16.56 11.94 -4.46
C GLN A 197 -15.17 11.30 -4.40
N SER A 198 -14.60 11.17 -3.21
CA SER A 198 -13.28 10.55 -3.04
C SER A 198 -13.17 9.79 -1.71
N LEU A 199 -12.27 8.81 -1.69
CA LEU A 199 -11.90 8.05 -0.51
C LEU A 199 -10.41 7.79 -0.54
N THR A 200 -9.74 8.05 0.57
CA THR A 200 -8.37 7.64 0.80
C THR A 200 -8.31 6.74 2.03
N MET A 201 -7.43 5.76 2.04
CA MET A 201 -7.13 4.93 3.20
C MET A 201 -5.63 4.67 3.26
N ASP A 202 -4.99 5.19 4.28
CA ASP A 202 -3.60 4.86 4.61
C ASP A 202 -3.58 3.73 5.64
N LEU A 203 -2.83 2.67 5.34
CA LEU A 203 -2.63 1.56 6.27
C LEU A 203 -1.85 2.02 7.52
N GLY A 204 -0.99 3.03 7.38
CA GLY A 204 -0.29 3.65 8.49
C GLY A 204 0.70 2.72 9.20
N VAL A 205 1.33 1.79 8.47
CA VAL A 205 2.33 0.89 9.03
C VAL A 205 3.65 1.61 9.22
N SER A 206 4.16 1.56 10.46
CA SER A 206 5.49 2.05 10.80
C SER A 206 6.53 0.95 10.63
N THR A 207 7.50 1.17 9.74
CA THR A 207 8.63 0.26 9.53
C THR A 207 9.93 0.87 10.00
N VAL A 208 10.81 0.05 10.58
CA VAL A 208 12.14 0.45 11.02
C VAL A 208 13.18 -0.51 10.45
N TYR A 209 14.16 0.02 9.72
CA TYR A 209 15.34 -0.75 9.35
C TYR A 209 16.28 -0.86 10.56
N ARG A 210 16.69 -2.07 10.88
CA ARG A 210 17.56 -2.36 12.01
C ARG A 210 18.75 -3.22 11.57
N GLU A 211 19.94 -2.78 11.95
CA GLU A 211 21.19 -3.51 11.80
C GLU A 211 21.94 -3.50 13.13
N LEU A 212 22.05 -4.66 13.80
CA LEU A 212 22.70 -4.81 15.07
C LEU A 212 23.96 -5.67 14.95
N VAL A 213 25.00 -5.34 15.70
CA VAL A 213 26.22 -6.16 15.76
C VAL A 213 25.89 -7.52 16.39
N GLY A 214 26.20 -8.59 15.66
CA GLY A 214 25.85 -9.96 16.05
C GLY A 214 24.42 -10.38 15.73
N GLY A 215 23.62 -9.49 15.13
CA GLY A 215 22.27 -9.76 14.67
C GLY A 215 22.15 -9.82 13.15
N THR A 216 20.94 -10.06 12.69
CA THR A 216 20.57 -9.97 11.25
C THR A 216 20.16 -8.54 10.89
N LYS A 217 20.34 -8.19 9.62
CA LYS A 217 19.71 -6.99 9.06
C LYS A 217 18.24 -7.28 8.83
N GLU A 218 17.36 -6.39 9.29
CA GLU A 218 15.92 -6.61 9.14
C GLU A 218 15.14 -5.29 9.05
N VAL A 219 14.02 -5.34 8.35
CA VAL A 219 12.95 -4.33 8.41
C VAL A 219 11.86 -4.84 9.31
N ILE A 220 11.58 -4.14 10.39
CA ILE A 220 10.60 -4.52 11.41
C ILE A 220 9.37 -3.65 11.25
N ILE A 221 8.18 -4.24 11.32
CA ILE A 221 6.92 -3.53 11.52
C ILE A 221 6.77 -3.34 13.03
N THR A 222 6.66 -2.08 13.47
CA THR A 222 6.62 -1.72 14.89
C THR A 222 5.24 -1.28 15.34
N ASP A 223 4.43 -0.71 14.41
CA ASP A 223 3.10 -0.21 14.71
C ASP A 223 2.25 -0.14 13.45
N ARG A 224 0.94 0.04 13.63
CA ARG A 224 -0.03 0.32 12.59
C ARG A 224 -1.12 1.24 13.13
N ALA A 225 -1.35 2.36 12.43
CA ALA A 225 -2.37 3.35 12.77
C ALA A 225 -3.16 3.71 11.51
N SER A 226 -4.08 2.84 11.12
CA SER A 226 -4.81 2.98 9.85
C SER A 226 -5.82 4.13 9.93
N ASN A 227 -5.76 5.02 8.96
CA ASN A 227 -6.57 6.21 8.87
C ASN A 227 -6.91 6.56 7.40
N GLY A 228 -7.69 7.60 7.19
CA GLY A 228 -8.00 8.07 5.85
C GLY A 228 -8.96 9.26 5.87
N SER A 229 -9.50 9.57 4.71
CA SER A 229 -10.51 10.60 4.56
C SER A 229 -11.53 10.20 3.49
N VAL A 230 -12.74 10.70 3.62
CA VAL A 230 -13.78 10.65 2.59
C VAL A 230 -14.29 12.05 2.30
N THR A 231 -14.57 12.30 1.02
CA THR A 231 -15.28 13.50 0.58
C THR A 231 -16.62 13.07 0.00
N ILE A 232 -17.70 13.60 0.57
CA ILE A 232 -19.07 13.28 0.16
C ILE A 232 -19.86 14.58 -0.09
N GLU A 233 -20.90 14.49 -0.90
CA GLU A 233 -21.90 15.59 -0.97
C GLU A 233 -22.49 15.80 0.42
N ALA A 234 -22.57 17.06 0.85
CA ALA A 234 -23.03 17.41 2.19
C ALA A 234 -24.51 17.05 2.39
N PRO A 235 -24.83 16.09 3.27
CA PRO A 235 -26.21 15.80 3.63
C PRO A 235 -26.81 16.93 4.48
N THR A 236 -28.12 17.01 4.52
CA THR A 236 -28.78 17.83 5.55
C THR A 236 -28.56 17.19 6.93
N ILE A 237 -28.60 18.02 7.99
CA ILE A 237 -28.44 17.52 9.37
C ILE A 237 -29.51 16.46 9.72
N ALA A 238 -30.71 16.60 9.17
CA ALA A 238 -31.81 15.65 9.38
C ALA A 238 -31.51 14.27 8.70
N GLN A 239 -30.74 14.23 7.62
CA GLN A 239 -30.32 13.01 6.95
C GLN A 239 -29.15 12.35 7.70
N LYS A 240 -28.12 13.14 8.01
CA LYS A 240 -26.96 12.69 8.78
C LYS A 240 -26.22 13.88 9.37
N ASP A 241 -26.09 13.89 10.69
CA ASP A 241 -25.30 14.87 11.43
C ASP A 241 -23.92 14.28 11.74
N TYR A 242 -22.95 14.59 10.90
CA TYR A 242 -21.55 14.21 11.11
C TYR A 242 -20.85 15.11 12.12
N PHE A 243 -21.31 16.37 12.29
CA PHE A 243 -20.68 17.30 13.22
C PHE A 243 -20.91 16.88 14.69
N THR A 244 -22.16 16.56 15.03
CA THR A 244 -22.45 16.02 16.37
C THR A 244 -21.85 14.63 16.56
N ALA A 245 -21.82 13.81 15.50
CA ALA A 245 -21.21 12.47 15.56
C ALA A 245 -19.71 12.54 15.88
N ALA A 246 -18.97 13.47 15.29
CA ALA A 246 -17.54 13.68 15.54
C ALA A 246 -17.25 14.16 16.99
N LEU A 247 -18.18 14.88 17.61
CA LEU A 247 -18.03 15.40 18.98
C LEU A 247 -18.46 14.39 20.05
N THR A 248 -19.03 13.25 19.65
CA THR A 248 -19.56 12.26 20.59
C THR A 248 -18.60 11.09 20.72
N ASP A 249 -17.84 11.02 21.79
CA ASP A 249 -16.73 10.08 22.08
C ASP A 249 -17.01 8.58 21.84
N SER A 250 -18.26 8.19 21.67
CA SER A 250 -18.67 6.79 21.45
C SER A 250 -19.37 6.54 20.13
N THR A 251 -19.45 7.53 19.23
CA THR A 251 -20.14 7.37 17.95
C THR A 251 -19.21 6.71 16.94
N LEU A 252 -19.03 5.40 17.08
CA LEU A 252 -18.30 4.58 16.11
C LEU A 252 -19.30 3.91 15.15
N GLY A 253 -18.92 3.80 13.89
CA GLY A 253 -19.77 3.16 12.87
C GLY A 253 -18.96 2.46 11.78
N ASN A 254 -19.66 1.98 10.77
CA ASN A 254 -19.04 1.27 9.67
C ASN A 254 -18.51 2.20 8.58
N LEU A 255 -17.50 1.73 7.87
CA LEU A 255 -17.07 2.20 6.55
C LEU A 255 -17.15 1.03 5.59
N ALA A 256 -17.74 1.22 4.44
CA ALA A 256 -17.75 0.22 3.38
C ALA A 256 -17.80 0.88 1.99
N PHE A 257 -17.18 0.26 1.00
CA PHE A 257 -17.44 0.50 -0.41
C PHE A 257 -17.10 -0.75 -1.22
N LEU A 258 -17.72 -0.90 -2.38
CA LEU A 258 -17.44 -1.94 -3.35
C LEU A 258 -17.13 -1.30 -4.69
N HIS A 259 -15.94 -1.55 -5.23
CA HIS A 259 -15.53 -1.15 -6.57
C HIS A 259 -15.43 -2.38 -7.47
N GLY A 260 -16.00 -2.29 -8.67
CA GLY A 260 -16.04 -3.39 -9.63
C GLY A 260 -17.45 -3.97 -9.82
N THR A 261 -17.69 -4.52 -11.01
CA THR A 261 -19.01 -5.04 -11.43
C THR A 261 -18.97 -6.54 -11.71
N THR A 262 -17.83 -7.07 -12.12
CA THR A 262 -17.67 -8.45 -12.59
C THR A 262 -16.95 -9.30 -11.54
N ALA A 263 -17.39 -10.53 -11.32
CA ALA A 263 -16.67 -11.47 -10.45
C ALA A 263 -15.23 -11.66 -10.94
N GLY A 264 -14.31 -11.73 -9.98
CA GLY A 264 -12.87 -11.72 -10.23
C GLY A 264 -12.27 -10.31 -10.32
N ASN A 265 -13.09 -9.26 -10.49
CA ASN A 265 -12.64 -7.86 -10.57
C ASN A 265 -13.46 -6.94 -9.66
N LYS A 266 -13.87 -7.43 -8.51
CA LYS A 266 -14.52 -6.63 -7.47
C LYS A 266 -13.58 -6.50 -6.28
N VAL A 267 -13.44 -5.29 -5.78
CA VAL A 267 -12.64 -4.97 -4.59
C VAL A 267 -13.55 -4.28 -3.59
N GLN A 268 -13.65 -4.84 -2.41
CA GLN A 268 -14.46 -4.33 -1.32
C GLN A 268 -13.57 -3.97 -0.14
N LEU A 269 -13.70 -2.76 0.38
CA LEU A 269 -13.15 -2.36 1.68
C LEU A 269 -14.30 -2.31 2.68
N THR A 270 -14.10 -2.93 3.84
CA THR A 270 -15.05 -2.87 4.96
C THR A 270 -14.32 -2.66 6.27
N SER A 271 -14.90 -1.81 7.11
CA SER A 271 -14.56 -1.66 8.53
C SER A 271 -15.84 -1.63 9.35
N SER A 272 -15.83 -2.30 10.47
CA SER A 272 -17.00 -2.31 11.38
C SER A 272 -17.00 -1.13 12.33
N LYS A 273 -15.84 -0.52 12.58
CA LYS A 273 -15.68 0.61 13.46
C LYS A 273 -14.73 1.64 12.87
N VAL A 274 -15.24 2.80 12.58
CA VAL A 274 -14.47 4.01 12.29
C VAL A 274 -14.83 5.08 13.29
N ASP A 275 -13.82 5.82 13.70
CA ASP A 275 -13.92 7.06 14.46
C ASP A 275 -13.65 8.20 13.50
N ILE A 276 -14.53 9.20 13.46
CA ILE A 276 -14.41 10.35 12.57
C ILE A 276 -13.83 11.55 13.32
N GLY A 277 -12.95 12.28 12.65
CA GLY A 277 -12.35 13.49 13.17
C GLY A 277 -13.12 14.75 12.78
N ASP A 278 -12.43 15.89 12.81
CA ASP A 278 -12.99 17.20 12.51
C ASP A 278 -13.54 17.26 11.08
N VAL A 279 -14.85 17.51 10.98
CA VAL A 279 -15.57 17.59 9.69
C VAL A 279 -15.44 19.00 9.13
N ASN A 280 -15.02 19.12 7.88
CA ASN A 280 -14.85 20.39 7.20
C ASN A 280 -15.77 20.50 5.98
N TYR A 281 -16.23 21.72 5.69
CA TYR A 281 -16.89 22.00 4.42
C TYR A 281 -15.87 22.17 3.30
N GLY A 282 -16.10 21.45 2.19
CA GLY A 282 -15.49 21.70 0.90
C GLY A 282 -16.51 22.20 -0.11
N GLU A 283 -16.09 22.43 -1.33
CA GLU A 283 -16.94 22.82 -2.45
C GLU A 283 -16.50 22.12 -3.72
N MET A 284 -17.44 21.66 -4.51
CA MET A 284 -17.21 21.16 -5.86
C MET A 284 -18.33 21.65 -6.78
N ASP A 285 -17.98 22.38 -7.83
CA ASP A 285 -18.92 22.93 -8.83
C ASP A 285 -20.10 23.71 -8.23
N GLY A 286 -19.87 24.46 -7.14
CA GLY A 286 -20.91 25.23 -6.43
C GLY A 286 -21.77 24.41 -5.47
N VAL A 287 -21.46 23.12 -5.27
CA VAL A 287 -22.14 22.23 -4.34
C VAL A 287 -21.30 22.04 -3.08
N ALA A 288 -21.94 22.13 -1.92
CA ALA A 288 -21.26 21.89 -0.64
C ALA A 288 -20.90 20.42 -0.49
N MET A 289 -19.64 20.18 -0.12
CA MET A 289 -19.09 18.86 0.20
C MET A 289 -18.73 18.81 1.66
N LEU A 290 -18.64 17.61 2.24
CA LEU A 290 -18.02 17.36 3.53
C LEU A 290 -16.74 16.56 3.35
N GLU A 291 -15.64 17.04 3.92
CA GLU A 291 -14.39 16.34 4.07
C GLU A 291 -14.33 15.77 5.49
N ILE A 292 -14.30 14.46 5.59
CA ILE A 292 -14.42 13.72 6.86
C ILE A 292 -13.18 12.83 7.01
N PRO A 293 -12.21 13.22 7.84
CA PRO A 293 -11.13 12.33 8.22
C PRO A 293 -11.63 11.24 9.15
N TYR A 294 -11.03 10.07 9.06
CA TYR A 294 -11.39 8.93 9.90
C TYR A 294 -10.19 8.10 10.33
N THR A 295 -10.34 7.41 11.45
CA THR A 295 -9.42 6.39 11.94
C THR A 295 -10.14 5.05 12.00
N LEU A 296 -9.48 3.99 11.55
CA LEU A 296 -10.00 2.63 11.63
C LEU A 296 -9.71 2.05 13.02
N VAL A 297 -10.76 1.72 13.76
CA VAL A 297 -10.66 1.27 15.15
C VAL A 297 -10.97 -0.22 15.24
N PRO A 298 -10.12 -1.04 15.87
CA PRO A 298 -10.41 -2.45 16.03
C PRO A 298 -11.55 -2.66 17.04
N SER A 299 -12.49 -3.53 16.71
CA SER A 299 -13.50 -4.02 17.66
C SER A 299 -13.01 -5.27 18.41
N SER A 300 -12.06 -5.97 17.83
CA SER A 300 -11.26 -7.06 18.40
C SER A 300 -9.90 -7.07 17.72
N ALA A 301 -8.97 -7.87 18.19
CA ALA A 301 -7.63 -7.90 17.61
C ALA A 301 -7.65 -8.13 16.09
N ASN A 302 -6.95 -7.26 15.36
CA ASN A 302 -6.69 -7.39 13.91
C ASN A 302 -7.95 -7.36 13.02
N ASN A 303 -8.98 -6.63 13.39
CA ASN A 303 -10.21 -6.52 12.60
C ASN A 303 -10.62 -5.07 12.28
N GLU A 304 -9.65 -4.18 12.22
CA GLU A 304 -9.87 -2.77 11.90
C GLU A 304 -10.54 -2.61 10.53
N PHE A 305 -10.13 -3.45 9.57
CA PHE A 305 -10.71 -3.51 8.24
C PHE A 305 -10.51 -4.88 7.58
N SER A 306 -11.19 -5.07 6.47
CA SER A 306 -10.94 -6.16 5.53
C SER A 306 -10.96 -5.62 4.10
N LEU A 307 -9.96 -6.02 3.30
CA LEU A 307 -9.90 -5.78 1.87
C LEU A 307 -10.19 -7.11 1.16
N ILE A 308 -11.31 -7.16 0.42
CA ILE A 308 -11.85 -8.40 -0.12
C ILE A 308 -11.93 -8.32 -1.65
N TYR A 309 -11.35 -9.31 -2.31
CA TYR A 309 -11.39 -9.48 -3.78
C TYR A 309 -12.35 -10.62 -4.11
N THR A 310 -13.39 -10.35 -4.92
CA THR A 310 -14.43 -11.32 -5.30
C THR A 310 -14.71 -11.34 -6.79
#